data_54382daea5201569d0da3ba63c7f0fbd
#
_entry.id   54382daea5201569d0da3ba63c7f0fbd
#
_cell.length_a   1.000
_cell.length_b   1.000
_cell.length_c   1.000
_cell.angle_alpha   90.00
_cell.angle_beta   90.00
_cell.angle_gamma   90.00
#
_symmetry.space_group_name_H-M   'P 1'
#
loop_
_entity.id
_entity.type
_entity.pdbx_description
1 polymer ?
#
loop_
_entity_poly.entity_id
_entity_poly.type
_entity_poly.pdbx_seq_one_letter_code
_entity_poly.pdbx_strand_id
1 'polypeptide(L)'
;HFYCAVNNAEQRGIAVATSKPMGRSAVRFPKAETKNRRILTELNEDWKTWLIDHSQPVNTNSLQRDNAINCQLPHNWDDYYGYRQLTHGNLHGTAMYVKDFTLDNYQSRKRYFLRFEGVGTYATIQLNGQDFGRHPVGRTTLTLDVTDALRQGSNHLEVKAEHPEMIADMPWVCGGCSSEWGFSEGSQPLGIFRPVVLEGTD
;
A
#
# COMPACT_ATOMS: atom_id res chain seq x y z
N HIS A 1 8.22 19.37 -24.61
CA HIS A 1 9.08 19.19 -23.44
C HIS A 1 8.27 19.44 -22.16
N PHE A 2 8.46 18.61 -21.16
CA PHE A 2 7.89 18.78 -19.84
C PHE A 2 8.98 19.27 -18.89
N TYR A 3 8.67 20.23 -18.06
CA TYR A 3 9.60 20.72 -17.06
C TYR A 3 8.87 21.16 -15.78
N CYS A 4 9.56 21.13 -14.68
CA CYS A 4 9.06 21.64 -13.42
C CYS A 4 9.16 23.16 -13.44
N ALA A 5 8.05 23.83 -13.23
CA ALA A 5 7.98 25.29 -13.08
C ALA A 5 7.70 25.65 -11.62
N VAL A 6 8.31 26.73 -11.16
CA VAL A 6 8.07 27.31 -9.85
C VAL A 6 7.58 28.75 -10.06
N ASN A 7 6.47 29.12 -9.46
CA ASN A 7 5.96 30.49 -9.51
C ASN A 7 6.56 31.34 -8.37
N ASN A 8 6.23 32.63 -8.36
CA ASN A 8 6.70 33.58 -7.34
C ASN A 8 6.19 33.29 -5.93
N ALA A 9 5.20 32.39 -5.78
CA ALA A 9 4.71 31.89 -4.49
C ALA A 9 5.33 30.55 -4.09
N GLU A 10 6.45 30.16 -4.74
CA GLU A 10 7.16 28.90 -4.53
C GLU A 10 6.33 27.62 -4.80
N GLN A 11 5.20 27.77 -5.45
CA GLN A 11 4.40 26.62 -5.85
C GLN A 11 5.02 25.94 -7.05
N ARG A 12 5.14 24.62 -6.97
CA ARG A 12 5.72 23.79 -8.04
C ARG A 12 4.61 23.21 -8.90
N GLY A 13 4.83 23.19 -10.19
CA GLY A 13 3.93 22.60 -11.17
C GLY A 13 4.67 21.98 -12.34
N ILE A 14 3.96 21.19 -13.13
CA ILE A 14 4.48 20.68 -14.40
C ILE A 14 4.05 21.65 -15.49
N ALA A 15 5.02 22.21 -16.21
CA ALA A 15 4.78 23.03 -17.37
C ALA A 15 5.12 22.27 -18.65
N VAL A 16 4.37 22.57 -19.71
CA VAL A 16 4.58 22.00 -21.04
C VAL A 16 4.96 23.12 -21.99
N ALA A 17 6.12 22.99 -22.62
CA ALA A 17 6.54 23.86 -23.70
C ALA A 17 6.36 23.14 -25.05
N THR A 18 5.69 23.79 -25.98
CA THR A 18 5.52 23.32 -27.34
C THR A 18 6.17 24.28 -28.31
N SER A 19 6.69 23.76 -29.44
CA SER A 19 7.32 24.57 -30.49
C SER A 19 6.29 25.38 -31.33
N LYS A 20 5.02 25.10 -31.16
CA LYS A 20 3.93 25.81 -31.79
C LYS A 20 2.96 26.32 -30.75
N PRO A 21 2.39 27.52 -30.91
CA PRO A 21 1.31 27.96 -30.05
C PRO A 21 0.21 26.90 -30.04
N MET A 22 -0.13 26.38 -28.86
CA MET A 22 -1.35 25.60 -28.74
C MET A 22 -2.50 26.57 -28.93
N GLY A 23 -3.11 26.55 -30.11
CA GLY A 23 -4.35 27.28 -30.34
C GLY A 23 -5.33 26.88 -29.23
N ARG A 24 -6.21 27.79 -28.82
CA ARG A 24 -7.33 27.52 -27.91
C ARG A 24 -8.37 26.58 -28.57
N SER A 25 -7.95 25.64 -29.37
CA SER A 25 -8.80 24.54 -29.74
C SER A 25 -9.08 23.79 -28.46
N ALA A 26 -10.22 24.12 -27.86
CA ALA A 26 -10.78 23.28 -26.83
C ALA A 26 -10.84 21.88 -27.42
N VAL A 27 -9.85 21.05 -27.12
CA VAL A 27 -10.01 19.63 -27.22
C VAL A 27 -11.13 19.34 -26.22
N ARG A 28 -12.36 19.39 -26.72
CA ARG A 28 -13.48 18.82 -26.01
C ARG A 28 -13.20 17.33 -26.00
N PHE A 29 -12.50 16.90 -24.96
CA PHE A 29 -12.60 15.49 -24.59
C PHE A 29 -14.11 15.26 -24.48
N PRO A 30 -14.68 14.34 -25.27
CA PRO A 30 -16.07 13.98 -25.06
C PRO A 30 -16.16 13.72 -23.56
N LYS A 31 -17.09 14.39 -22.87
CA LYS A 31 -17.44 13.98 -21.52
C LYS A 31 -17.77 12.51 -21.65
N ALA A 32 -16.81 11.65 -21.31
CA ALA A 32 -17.10 10.26 -21.14
C ALA A 32 -18.26 10.30 -20.16
N GLU A 33 -19.44 9.86 -20.59
CA GLU A 33 -20.47 9.49 -19.64
C GLU A 33 -19.83 8.43 -18.79
N THR A 34 -19.27 8.84 -17.67
CA THR A 34 -18.78 7.95 -16.63
C THR A 34 -20.03 7.35 -16.02
N LYS A 35 -20.65 6.40 -16.72
CA LYS A 35 -21.36 5.35 -16.03
C LYS A 35 -20.32 4.86 -15.02
N ASN A 36 -20.62 5.02 -13.74
CA ASN A 36 -19.75 4.62 -12.64
C ASN A 36 -19.51 3.11 -12.76
N ARG A 37 -18.55 2.74 -13.61
CA ARG A 37 -18.17 1.34 -13.84
C ARG A 37 -17.28 0.80 -12.73
N ARG A 38 -16.68 1.72 -11.95
CA ARG A 38 -15.81 1.38 -10.83
C ARG A 38 -16.50 1.64 -9.50
N ILE A 39 -16.44 0.65 -8.62
CA ILE A 39 -16.78 0.79 -7.21
C ILE A 39 -15.45 0.87 -6.47
N LEU A 40 -15.27 1.92 -5.68
CA LEU A 40 -14.09 2.09 -4.83
C LEU A 40 -14.54 1.98 -3.39
N THR A 41 -13.94 1.06 -2.65
CA THR A 41 -14.13 0.90 -1.21
C THR A 41 -12.79 1.08 -0.52
N GLU A 42 -12.65 2.13 0.25
CA GLU A 42 -11.47 2.36 1.06
C GLU A 42 -11.46 1.40 2.25
N LEU A 43 -10.33 0.74 2.46
CA LEU A 43 -10.13 -0.22 3.54
C LEU A 43 -9.12 0.32 4.57
N ASN A 44 -9.18 1.61 4.89
CA ASN A 44 -8.16 2.26 5.70
C ASN A 44 -8.44 2.27 7.21
N GLU A 45 -9.67 2.02 7.63
CA GLU A 45 -10.08 2.07 9.04
C GLU A 45 -10.14 0.68 9.67
N ASP A 46 -10.21 0.62 10.99
CA ASP A 46 -10.50 -0.57 11.80
C ASP A 46 -9.58 -1.77 11.54
N TRP A 47 -8.29 -1.53 11.40
CA TRP A 47 -7.29 -2.57 11.37
C TRP A 47 -6.82 -2.96 12.77
N LYS A 48 -6.42 -4.22 12.91
CA LYS A 48 -5.65 -4.71 14.07
C LYS A 48 -4.26 -5.07 13.60
N THR A 49 -3.24 -4.71 14.38
CA THR A 49 -1.85 -4.99 14.03
C THR A 49 -1.02 -5.35 15.25
N TRP A 50 -0.01 -6.19 15.07
CA TRP A 50 0.98 -6.55 16.08
C TRP A 50 2.31 -6.91 15.42
N LEU A 51 3.41 -6.77 16.18
CA LEU A 51 4.71 -7.25 15.75
C LEU A 51 4.83 -8.76 16.03
N ILE A 52 5.47 -9.48 15.12
CA ILE A 52 5.79 -10.88 15.30
C ILE A 52 7.15 -10.98 15.98
N ASP A 53 7.18 -11.61 17.13
CA ASP A 53 8.41 -11.99 17.81
C ASP A 53 8.88 -13.36 17.30
N HIS A 54 9.88 -13.34 16.40
CA HIS A 54 10.48 -14.56 15.84
C HIS A 54 11.32 -15.38 16.83
N SER A 55 11.61 -14.84 18.03
CA SER A 55 12.28 -15.59 19.10
C SER A 55 11.35 -16.59 19.79
N GLN A 56 10.04 -16.44 19.62
CA GLN A 56 9.03 -17.31 20.20
C GLN A 56 8.67 -18.47 19.27
N PRO A 57 8.34 -19.66 19.80
CA PRO A 57 7.88 -20.78 19.01
C PRO A 57 6.65 -20.42 18.15
N VAL A 58 6.57 -20.99 16.96
CA VAL A 58 5.48 -20.72 15.96
C VAL A 58 4.07 -20.95 16.54
N ASN A 59 3.92 -21.78 17.56
CA ASN A 59 2.64 -22.08 18.19
C ASN A 59 2.12 -20.97 19.13
N THR A 60 2.86 -19.88 19.32
CA THR A 60 2.45 -18.75 20.17
C THR A 60 1.77 -17.62 19.39
N ASN A 61 1.40 -17.84 18.13
CA ASN A 61 0.71 -16.82 17.30
C ASN A 61 -0.59 -16.31 17.96
N SER A 62 -1.28 -17.13 18.75
CA SER A 62 -2.46 -16.71 19.51
C SER A 62 -2.11 -15.71 20.62
N LEU A 63 -1.00 -15.94 21.36
CA LEU A 63 -0.54 -15.05 22.43
C LEU A 63 0.01 -13.72 21.90
N GLN A 64 0.61 -13.74 20.71
CA GLN A 64 1.07 -12.52 20.06
C GLN A 64 -0.12 -11.66 19.59
N ARG A 65 -1.21 -12.30 19.17
CA ARG A 65 -2.47 -11.64 18.79
C ARG A 65 -3.15 -10.93 19.96
N ASP A 66 -2.92 -11.37 21.19
CA ASP A 66 -3.46 -10.74 22.39
C ASP A 66 -2.85 -9.36 22.64
N ASN A 67 -1.69 -9.05 22.05
CA ASN A 67 -1.03 -7.75 22.08
C ASN A 67 -1.41 -6.86 20.87
N ALA A 68 -2.43 -7.23 20.09
CA ALA A 68 -2.85 -6.46 18.93
C ALA A 68 -3.39 -5.09 19.32
N ILE A 69 -2.94 -4.07 18.62
CA ILE A 69 -3.46 -2.71 18.73
C ILE A 69 -4.41 -2.41 17.56
N ASN A 70 -5.38 -1.54 17.81
CA ASN A 70 -6.22 -1.01 16.72
C ASN A 70 -5.48 0.14 16.04
N CYS A 71 -5.55 0.17 14.71
CA CYS A 71 -4.94 1.24 13.93
C CYS A 71 -5.78 1.61 12.70
N GLN A 72 -5.48 2.76 12.14
CA GLN A 72 -5.96 3.23 10.85
C GLN A 72 -4.77 3.30 9.88
N LEU A 73 -5.02 3.08 8.60
CA LEU A 73 -4.00 3.26 7.56
C LEU A 73 -4.03 4.72 7.04
N PRO A 74 -2.89 5.27 6.69
CA PRO A 74 -1.52 4.71 6.75
C PRO A 74 -1.02 4.45 8.17
N HIS A 75 -0.36 3.31 8.39
CA HIS A 75 0.24 2.95 9.68
C HIS A 75 1.62 2.31 9.47
N ASN A 76 2.52 2.57 10.38
CA ASN A 76 3.82 1.90 10.46
C ASN A 76 4.28 1.77 11.91
N TRP A 77 5.24 0.89 12.13
CA TRP A 77 5.78 0.58 13.45
C TRP A 77 7.06 1.37 13.80
N ASP A 78 7.55 2.18 12.86
CA ASP A 78 8.67 3.07 13.12
C ASP A 78 8.23 4.26 13.96
N ASP A 79 9.11 4.70 14.86
CA ASP A 79 8.86 5.86 15.70
C ASP A 79 9.12 7.17 14.97
N TYR A 80 8.10 8.01 14.87
CA TYR A 80 8.19 9.33 14.26
C TYR A 80 7.70 10.42 15.22
N TYR A 81 8.34 11.58 15.12
CA TYR A 81 7.81 12.83 15.65
C TYR A 81 7.56 13.77 14.47
N GLY A 82 6.31 13.94 14.11
CA GLY A 82 5.95 14.62 12.89
C GLY A 82 6.51 13.89 11.66
N TYR A 83 7.42 14.52 10.93
CA TYR A 83 8.11 13.91 9.78
C TYR A 83 9.52 13.38 10.10
N ARG A 84 9.96 13.52 11.35
CA ARG A 84 11.29 13.08 11.79
C ARG A 84 11.20 11.70 12.41
N GLN A 85 12.00 10.78 11.90
CA GLN A 85 12.22 9.49 12.54
C GLN A 85 12.99 9.69 13.84
N LEU A 86 12.51 9.09 14.95
CA LEU A 86 13.10 9.27 16.27
C LEU A 86 14.34 8.42 16.49
N THR A 87 14.36 7.22 15.90
CA THR A 87 15.52 6.33 15.92
C THR A 87 16.25 6.39 14.59
N HIS A 88 17.56 6.22 14.63
CA HIS A 88 18.36 6.11 13.41
C HIS A 88 18.15 4.73 12.78
N GLY A 89 17.83 4.70 11.48
CA GLY A 89 17.47 3.48 10.76
C GLY A 89 15.99 3.14 10.85
N ASN A 90 15.59 2.11 10.14
CA ASN A 90 14.23 1.60 10.12
C ASN A 90 14.09 0.40 11.06
N LEU A 91 12.89 0.17 11.55
CA LEU A 91 12.58 -1.03 12.29
C LEU A 91 12.57 -2.23 11.34
N HIS A 92 13.49 -3.18 11.58
CA HIS A 92 13.49 -4.47 10.88
C HIS A 92 12.61 -5.47 11.62
N GLY A 93 11.88 -6.28 10.87
CA GLY A 93 11.01 -7.29 11.48
C GLY A 93 9.81 -7.63 10.62
N THR A 94 8.81 -8.14 11.32
CA THR A 94 7.54 -8.56 10.71
C THR A 94 6.37 -8.03 11.53
N ALA A 95 5.40 -7.47 10.85
CA ALA A 95 4.14 -7.03 11.45
C ALA A 95 2.95 -7.73 10.77
N MET A 96 1.99 -8.16 11.58
CA MET A 96 0.70 -8.65 11.07
C MET A 96 -0.31 -7.52 11.09
N TYR A 97 -1.12 -7.48 10.06
CA TYR A 97 -2.29 -6.62 9.92
C TYR A 97 -3.49 -7.46 9.58
N VAL A 98 -4.58 -7.26 10.29
CA VAL A 98 -5.83 -8.01 10.08
C VAL A 98 -6.99 -7.03 10.01
N LYS A 99 -7.87 -7.27 9.05
CA LYS A 99 -9.07 -6.49 8.86
C LYS A 99 -10.26 -7.39 8.53
N ASP A 100 -11.32 -7.24 9.31
CA ASP A 100 -12.65 -7.74 8.94
C ASP A 100 -13.43 -6.60 8.30
N PHE A 101 -14.07 -6.86 7.18
CA PHE A 101 -14.90 -5.87 6.50
C PHE A 101 -16.11 -6.51 5.83
N THR A 102 -17.17 -5.71 5.68
CA THR A 102 -18.40 -6.15 5.02
C THR A 102 -18.53 -5.49 3.66
N LEU A 103 -18.86 -6.28 2.66
CA LEU A 103 -19.11 -5.81 1.30
C LEU A 103 -20.61 -5.98 0.96
N ASP A 104 -21.38 -4.92 1.19
CA ASP A 104 -22.83 -4.93 0.95
C ASP A 104 -23.19 -4.79 -0.53
N ASN A 105 -22.36 -4.04 -1.27
CA ASN A 105 -22.58 -3.73 -2.69
C ASN A 105 -21.88 -4.71 -3.64
N TYR A 106 -21.69 -5.96 -3.22
CA TYR A 106 -21.09 -7.00 -4.06
C TYR A 106 -21.92 -7.25 -5.32
N GLN A 107 -21.24 -7.29 -6.46
CA GLN A 107 -21.84 -7.60 -7.76
C GLN A 107 -21.07 -8.73 -8.42
N SER A 108 -21.68 -9.90 -8.56
CA SER A 108 -21.04 -11.13 -9.07
C SER A 108 -20.55 -11.02 -10.54
N ARG A 109 -20.98 -10.00 -11.25
CA ARG A 109 -20.53 -9.74 -12.64
C ARG A 109 -19.27 -8.89 -12.73
N LYS A 110 -18.84 -8.28 -11.61
CA LYS A 110 -17.67 -7.44 -11.56
C LYS A 110 -16.43 -8.24 -11.20
N ARG A 111 -15.28 -7.76 -11.69
CA ARG A 111 -13.99 -8.17 -11.18
C ARG A 111 -13.61 -7.25 -10.03
N TYR A 112 -12.91 -7.79 -9.05
CA TYR A 112 -12.47 -7.06 -7.87
C TYR A 112 -10.96 -7.14 -7.72
N PHE A 113 -10.37 -5.97 -7.49
CA PHE A 113 -8.94 -5.81 -7.33
C PHE A 113 -8.64 -5.17 -5.98
N LEU A 114 -7.78 -5.81 -5.22
CA LEU A 114 -7.24 -5.26 -3.98
C LEU A 114 -5.93 -4.54 -4.29
N ARG A 115 -5.89 -3.24 -4.02
CA ARG A 115 -4.76 -2.38 -4.30
C ARG A 115 -4.13 -1.87 -3.02
N PHE A 116 -2.85 -2.17 -2.84
CA PHE A 116 -1.98 -1.63 -1.80
C PHE A 116 -1.07 -0.58 -2.42
N GLU A 117 -1.07 0.62 -1.91
CA GLU A 117 -0.23 1.71 -2.45
C GLU A 117 1.19 1.73 -1.89
N GLY A 118 1.42 1.04 -0.77
CA GLY A 118 2.75 0.86 -0.18
C GLY A 118 2.72 0.02 1.07
N VAL A 119 3.59 -0.99 1.10
CA VAL A 119 3.83 -1.86 2.26
C VAL A 119 5.34 -2.09 2.38
N GLY A 120 5.89 -1.87 3.51
CA GLY A 120 7.34 -1.95 3.67
C GLY A 120 7.80 -3.26 4.30
N THR A 121 8.58 -4.06 3.58
CA THR A 121 9.07 -3.98 2.18
C THR A 121 8.37 -5.04 1.34
N TYR A 122 8.05 -6.16 1.97
CA TYR A 122 7.29 -7.27 1.39
C TYR A 122 5.94 -7.39 2.04
N ALA A 123 4.96 -7.82 1.26
CA ALA A 123 3.64 -8.16 1.74
C ALA A 123 3.27 -9.59 1.37
N THR A 124 2.90 -10.42 2.35
CA THR A 124 2.20 -11.67 2.11
C THR A 124 0.73 -11.44 2.43
N ILE A 125 -0.15 -11.78 1.50
CA ILE A 125 -1.56 -11.40 1.57
C ILE A 125 -2.44 -12.63 1.52
N GLN A 126 -3.40 -12.70 2.44
CA GLN A 126 -4.46 -13.71 2.45
C GLN A 126 -5.83 -13.02 2.55
N LEU A 127 -6.77 -13.46 1.73
CA LEU A 127 -8.16 -13.02 1.78
C LEU A 127 -9.08 -14.24 1.89
N ASN A 128 -9.88 -14.29 2.96
CA ASN A 128 -10.80 -15.39 3.23
C ASN A 128 -10.13 -16.78 3.24
N GLY A 129 -8.86 -16.85 3.66
CA GLY A 129 -8.04 -18.07 3.68
C GLY A 129 -7.38 -18.42 2.35
N GLN A 130 -7.64 -17.69 1.27
CA GLN A 130 -6.90 -17.84 0.02
C GLN A 130 -5.59 -17.05 0.10
N ASP A 131 -4.47 -17.72 -0.18
CA ASP A 131 -3.14 -17.13 -0.22
C ASP A 131 -2.87 -16.52 -1.60
N PHE A 132 -2.45 -15.26 -1.61
CA PHE A 132 -2.02 -14.54 -2.81
C PHE A 132 -0.51 -14.44 -2.93
N GLY A 133 0.24 -15.04 -2.00
CA GLY A 133 1.68 -15.08 -2.02
C GLY A 133 2.36 -13.86 -1.41
N ARG A 134 3.70 -13.88 -1.48
CA ARG A 134 4.60 -12.84 -0.98
C ARG A 134 5.07 -11.95 -2.13
N HIS A 135 4.88 -10.65 -2.01
CA HIS A 135 5.17 -9.67 -3.04
C HIS A 135 6.16 -8.61 -2.55
N PRO A 136 7.15 -8.23 -3.37
CA PRO A 136 7.97 -7.05 -3.13
C PRO A 136 7.16 -5.80 -3.47
N VAL A 137 6.66 -5.11 -2.48
CA VAL A 137 5.81 -3.90 -2.65
C VAL A 137 6.64 -2.64 -2.47
N GLY A 138 7.22 -2.46 -1.30
CA GLY A 138 7.92 -1.22 -0.98
C GLY A 138 7.04 -0.01 -1.22
N ARG A 139 7.54 0.93 -2.00
CA ARG A 139 6.83 2.17 -2.37
C ARG A 139 6.03 2.05 -3.67
N THR A 140 6.04 0.88 -4.29
CA THR A 140 5.27 0.63 -5.52
C THR A 140 3.86 0.16 -5.16
N THR A 141 2.95 0.33 -6.11
CA THR A 141 1.58 -0.17 -5.94
C THR A 141 1.51 -1.64 -6.31
N LEU A 142 0.93 -2.44 -5.43
CA LEU A 142 0.54 -3.83 -5.70
C LEU A 142 -0.96 -3.88 -5.96
N THR A 143 -1.35 -4.53 -7.04
CA THR A 143 -2.75 -4.79 -7.36
C THR A 143 -2.95 -6.28 -7.56
N LEU A 144 -3.86 -6.88 -6.81
CA LEU A 144 -4.20 -8.29 -6.85
C LEU A 144 -5.64 -8.47 -7.33
N ASP A 145 -5.86 -9.38 -8.26
CA ASP A 145 -7.20 -9.83 -8.60
C ASP A 145 -7.70 -10.77 -7.50
N VAL A 146 -8.71 -10.31 -6.76
CA VAL A 146 -9.30 -11.03 -5.63
C VAL A 146 -10.72 -11.48 -5.91
N THR A 147 -11.13 -11.46 -7.16
CA THR A 147 -12.51 -11.73 -7.58
C THR A 147 -13.05 -13.05 -7.02
N ASP A 148 -12.25 -14.12 -7.12
CA ASP A 148 -12.67 -15.46 -6.71
C ASP A 148 -12.62 -15.69 -5.19
N ALA A 149 -11.82 -14.87 -4.47
CA ALA A 149 -11.69 -14.98 -3.02
C ALA A 149 -12.72 -14.13 -2.27
N LEU A 150 -13.21 -13.06 -2.92
CA LEU A 150 -14.09 -12.09 -2.31
C LEU A 150 -15.53 -12.64 -2.19
N ARG A 151 -16.22 -12.26 -1.12
CA ARG A 151 -17.58 -12.71 -0.84
C ARG A 151 -18.50 -11.53 -0.59
N GLN A 152 -19.77 -11.71 -0.92
CA GLN A 152 -20.80 -10.82 -0.39
C GLN A 152 -20.89 -10.96 1.13
N GLY A 153 -21.05 -9.85 1.83
CA GLY A 153 -21.08 -9.83 3.30
C GLY A 153 -19.67 -9.82 3.89
N SER A 154 -19.43 -10.64 4.89
CA SER A 154 -18.20 -10.61 5.70
C SER A 154 -16.99 -11.17 4.95
N ASN A 155 -15.89 -10.43 5.00
CA ASN A 155 -14.58 -10.79 4.46
C ASN A 155 -13.49 -10.57 5.50
N HIS A 156 -12.47 -11.41 5.46
CA HIS A 156 -11.33 -11.40 6.36
C HIS A 156 -10.04 -11.27 5.56
N LEU A 157 -9.31 -10.18 5.79
CA LEU A 157 -8.06 -9.86 5.11
C LEU A 157 -6.90 -9.88 6.10
N GLU A 158 -5.88 -10.66 5.79
CA GLU A 158 -4.62 -10.71 6.53
C GLU A 158 -3.47 -10.23 5.65
N VAL A 159 -2.63 -9.38 6.21
CA VAL A 159 -1.42 -8.88 5.55
C VAL A 159 -0.24 -9.03 6.49
N LYS A 160 0.75 -9.81 6.09
CA LYS A 160 2.03 -9.87 6.77
C LYS A 160 3.00 -8.92 6.08
N ALA A 161 3.36 -7.83 6.74
CA ALA A 161 4.36 -6.88 6.29
C ALA A 161 5.73 -7.27 6.85
N GLU A 162 6.74 -7.34 5.99
CA GLU A 162 8.10 -7.74 6.37
C GLU A 162 9.10 -6.68 5.91
N HIS A 163 9.94 -6.23 6.82
CA HIS A 163 11.09 -5.36 6.53
C HIS A 163 12.37 -6.05 7.02
N PRO A 164 13.01 -6.90 6.19
CA PRO A 164 14.24 -7.60 6.57
C PRO A 164 15.44 -6.66 6.58
N GLU A 165 16.48 -7.01 7.33
CA GLU A 165 17.76 -6.28 7.33
C GLU A 165 18.44 -6.32 5.96
N MET A 166 18.29 -7.42 5.23
CA MET A 166 18.89 -7.62 3.91
C MET A 166 17.80 -7.88 2.87
N ILE A 167 17.87 -7.15 1.77
CA ILE A 167 17.00 -7.29 0.61
C ILE A 167 17.86 -7.70 -0.58
N ALA A 168 17.87 -8.98 -0.91
CA ALA A 168 18.73 -9.54 -1.96
C ALA A 168 17.96 -9.84 -3.26
N ASP A 169 16.65 -9.93 -3.21
CA ASP A 169 15.78 -10.39 -4.28
C ASP A 169 15.04 -9.26 -5.03
N MET A 170 15.32 -8.01 -4.68
CA MET A 170 14.82 -6.84 -5.41
C MET A 170 15.92 -6.26 -6.30
N PRO A 171 15.80 -6.32 -7.63
CA PRO A 171 16.86 -5.90 -8.54
C PRO A 171 17.17 -4.39 -8.51
N TRP A 172 16.29 -3.58 -7.97
CA TRP A 172 16.49 -2.14 -7.84
C TRP A 172 17.12 -1.73 -6.50
N VAL A 173 17.34 -2.68 -5.58
CA VAL A 173 18.01 -2.40 -4.31
C VAL A 173 19.50 -2.60 -4.48
N CYS A 174 20.25 -1.51 -4.47
CA CYS A 174 21.68 -1.52 -4.63
C CYS A 174 22.35 -2.03 -3.34
N GLY A 175 23.16 -3.09 -3.46
CA GLY A 175 23.91 -3.63 -2.33
C GLY A 175 23.17 -4.59 -1.41
N GLY A 176 21.91 -4.91 -1.71
CA GLY A 176 21.15 -5.94 -0.99
C GLY A 176 20.75 -5.58 0.44
N CYS A 177 20.86 -4.32 0.84
CA CYS A 177 20.40 -3.85 2.14
C CYS A 177 19.08 -3.07 2.04
N SER A 178 18.30 -3.12 3.10
CA SER A 178 17.13 -2.24 3.25
C SER A 178 17.60 -0.86 3.64
N SER A 179 18.10 -0.13 2.73
CA SER A 179 18.77 1.15 2.77
C SER A 179 18.45 2.08 3.97
N GLU A 180 18.98 1.77 5.12
CA GLU A 180 19.09 2.74 6.20
C GLU A 180 19.99 3.92 5.78
N TRP A 181 20.86 3.67 4.83
CA TRP A 181 21.89 4.55 4.33
C TRP A 181 21.71 4.95 2.87
N GLY A 182 20.71 4.39 2.19
CA GLY A 182 20.49 4.60 0.76
C GLY A 182 19.74 5.89 0.47
N PHE A 183 20.24 6.64 -0.49
CA PHE A 183 19.58 7.85 -0.96
C PHE A 183 18.41 7.61 -1.91
N SER A 184 18.38 6.48 -2.57
CA SER A 184 17.43 6.21 -3.67
C SER A 184 16.14 5.58 -3.22
N GLU A 185 16.21 4.60 -2.35
CA GLU A 185 15.05 3.84 -1.89
C GLU A 185 14.38 4.53 -0.72
N GLY A 186 15.12 5.34 -0.01
CA GLY A 186 14.70 5.99 1.22
C GLY A 186 14.23 4.99 2.27
N SER A 187 13.99 5.43 3.46
CA SER A 187 13.46 4.58 4.50
C SER A 187 12.09 4.06 4.11
N GLN A 188 11.92 2.75 4.16
CA GLN A 188 10.64 2.09 3.99
C GLN A 188 10.18 1.65 5.38
N PRO A 189 9.18 2.31 5.98
CA PRO A 189 8.74 1.97 7.31
C PRO A 189 8.11 0.58 7.34
N LEU A 190 8.32 -0.15 8.43
CA LEU A 190 7.66 -1.44 8.65
C LEU A 190 6.16 -1.25 8.84
N GLY A 191 5.38 -1.68 7.87
CA GLY A 191 3.92 -1.63 7.94
C GLY A 191 3.23 -1.30 6.63
N ILE A 192 1.92 -1.08 6.70
CA ILE A 192 1.10 -0.60 5.58
C ILE A 192 1.07 0.92 5.64
N PHE A 193 2.06 1.57 5.05
CA PHE A 193 2.31 3.00 5.20
C PHE A 193 1.62 3.87 4.12
N ARG A 194 0.75 3.27 3.30
CA ARG A 194 -0.11 3.94 2.33
C ARG A 194 -1.49 3.29 2.28
N PRO A 195 -2.47 3.94 1.67
CA PRO A 195 -3.84 3.44 1.61
C PRO A 195 -3.99 2.06 0.98
N VAL A 196 -5.06 1.38 1.39
CA VAL A 196 -5.55 0.13 0.79
C VAL A 196 -6.95 0.37 0.24
N VAL A 197 -7.18 -0.03 -1.01
CA VAL A 197 -8.46 0.17 -1.71
C VAL A 197 -8.90 -1.12 -2.37
N LEU A 198 -10.18 -1.44 -2.24
CA LEU A 198 -10.83 -2.48 -3.01
C LEU A 198 -11.57 -1.82 -4.21
N GLU A 199 -11.21 -2.21 -5.41
CA GLU A 199 -11.80 -1.70 -6.65
C GLU A 199 -12.67 -2.78 -7.30
N GLY A 200 -13.94 -2.46 -7.57
CA GLY A 200 -14.82 -3.28 -8.40
C GLY A 200 -14.98 -2.65 -9.79
N THR A 201 -14.77 -3.43 -10.85
CA THR A 201 -14.88 -2.96 -12.26
C THR A 201 -15.61 -3.96 -13.12
N ASP A 202 -16.20 -3.50 -14.23
CA ASP A 202 -16.85 -4.35 -15.23
C ASP A 202 -15.80 -5.07 -16.08
#